data_55beae5e91e8deace29b4098482818a2
#
_entry.id   55beae5e91e8deace29b4098482818a2
#
_cell.length_a   1.000
_cell.length_b   1.000
_cell.length_c   1.000
_cell.angle_alpha   90.00
_cell.angle_beta   90.00
_cell.angle_gamma   90.00
#
_symmetry.space_group_name_H-M   'P 1'
#
loop_
_entity.id
_entity.type
_entity.pdbx_description
1 polymer ?
#
loop_
_entity_poly.entity_id
_entity_poly.type
_entity_poly.pdbx_seq_one_letter_code
_entity_poly.pdbx_strand_id
1 'polypeptide(L)'
;VAVEHNAQVYRRQLQELDTSMAADFDSIAPQRRKLVTNHHVLGYLAQRFGFTVIGAIVPSGTTLAAPSPSDLESLVAAIETARVPAIFVDSSQPEKLARVLSEQADIDVQIVPLYSESLSPPGTPGSTYLDMMRSNTDSIVNGLR
;
A
#
# COMPACT_ATOMS: atom_id res chain seq x y z
N VAL A 1 -10.90 3.72 34.94
CA VAL A 1 -9.82 2.91 35.50
C VAL A 1 -9.36 1.83 34.55
N ALA A 2 -10.15 0.76 34.30
CA ALA A 2 -9.74 -0.30 33.33
C ALA A 2 -9.69 0.20 31.88
N VAL A 3 -10.64 1.03 31.46
CA VAL A 3 -10.70 1.62 30.12
C VAL A 3 -9.50 2.53 29.86
N GLU A 4 -9.15 3.36 30.82
CA GLU A 4 -7.98 4.25 30.71
C GLU A 4 -6.68 3.47 30.61
N HIS A 5 -6.53 2.42 31.43
CA HIS A 5 -5.37 1.54 31.38
C HIS A 5 -5.25 0.85 30.02
N ASN A 6 -6.34 0.27 29.52
CA ASN A 6 -6.36 -0.41 28.21
C ASN A 6 -6.03 0.57 27.07
N ALA A 7 -6.57 1.79 27.13
CA ALA A 7 -6.28 2.83 26.15
C ALA A 7 -4.79 3.23 26.17
N GLN A 8 -4.17 3.34 27.33
CA GLN A 8 -2.75 3.64 27.47
C GLN A 8 -1.86 2.51 26.96
N VAL A 9 -2.24 1.25 27.22
CA VAL A 9 -1.52 0.07 26.70
C VAL A 9 -1.56 0.06 25.18
N TYR A 10 -2.75 0.22 24.59
CA TYR A 10 -2.91 0.21 23.14
C TYR A 10 -2.20 1.38 22.47
N ARG A 11 -2.23 2.57 23.08
CA ARG A 11 -1.49 3.73 22.58
C ARG A 11 0.01 3.47 22.50
N ARG A 12 0.59 2.81 23.50
CA ARG A 12 2.01 2.41 23.46
C ARG A 12 2.29 1.43 22.33
N GLN A 13 1.42 0.45 22.15
CA GLN A 13 1.56 -0.50 21.03
C GLN A 13 1.51 0.19 19.67
N LEU A 14 0.65 1.19 19.50
CA LEU A 14 0.59 2.01 18.29
C LEU A 14 1.86 2.84 18.08
N GLN A 15 2.42 3.41 19.15
CA GLN A 15 3.68 4.16 19.10
C GLN A 15 4.86 3.26 18.73
N GLU A 16 4.93 2.05 19.30
CA GLU A 16 5.93 1.05 18.96
C GLU A 16 5.80 0.60 17.51
N LEU A 17 4.59 0.40 17.02
CA LEU A 17 4.31 0.09 15.62
C LEU A 17 4.79 1.22 14.70
N ASP A 18 4.47 2.47 14.99
CA ASP A 18 4.91 3.64 14.22
C ASP A 18 6.44 3.72 14.13
N THR A 19 7.12 3.54 15.25
CA THR A 19 8.59 3.53 15.31
C THR A 19 9.18 2.38 14.49
N SER A 20 8.61 1.19 14.61
CA SER A 20 9.03 0.01 13.83
C SER A 20 8.82 0.21 12.33
N MET A 21 7.65 0.71 11.93
CA MET A 21 7.35 1.01 10.53
C MET A 21 8.32 2.05 9.96
N ALA A 22 8.61 3.12 10.70
CA ALA A 22 9.56 4.14 10.27
C ALA A 22 10.95 3.55 10.01
N ALA A 23 11.45 2.71 10.91
CA ALA A 23 12.74 2.04 10.77
C ALA A 23 12.75 1.11 9.54
N ASP A 24 11.69 0.33 9.34
CA ASP A 24 11.58 -0.59 8.21
C ASP A 24 11.50 0.17 6.86
N PHE A 25 10.73 1.24 6.78
CA PHE A 25 10.64 2.08 5.59
C PHE A 25 11.92 2.84 5.30
N ASP A 26 12.71 3.20 6.31
CA ASP A 26 14.02 3.82 6.11
C ASP A 26 15.02 2.88 5.41
N SER A 27 14.78 1.58 5.41
CA SER A 27 15.56 0.61 4.63
C SER A 27 15.33 0.70 3.12
N ILE A 28 14.28 1.37 2.68
CA ILE A 28 14.01 1.64 1.27
C ILE A 28 14.74 2.92 0.87
N ALA A 29 15.54 2.87 -0.18
CA ALA A 29 16.22 4.06 -0.70
C ALA A 29 15.17 5.18 -1.00
N PRO A 30 15.44 6.46 -0.64
CA PRO A 30 14.45 7.53 -0.79
C PRO A 30 13.83 7.65 -2.18
N GLN A 31 14.63 7.46 -3.22
CA GLN A 31 14.16 7.52 -4.62
C GLN A 31 13.27 6.33 -5.01
N ARG A 32 13.21 5.28 -4.19
CA ARG A 32 12.35 4.11 -4.41
C ARG A 32 11.06 4.15 -3.56
N ARG A 33 10.89 5.14 -2.71
CA ARG A 33 9.69 5.32 -1.87
C ARG A 33 8.53 5.88 -2.70
N LYS A 34 8.05 5.11 -3.66
CA LYS A 34 7.00 5.47 -4.60
C LYS A 34 5.91 4.41 -4.57
N LEU A 35 4.65 4.84 -4.52
CA LEU A 35 3.49 3.97 -4.40
C LEU A 35 2.59 4.09 -5.63
N VAL A 36 2.20 2.95 -6.16
CA VAL A 36 1.08 2.79 -7.09
C VAL A 36 0.11 1.81 -6.45
N THR A 37 -1.15 2.19 -6.34
CA THR A 37 -2.18 1.41 -5.66
C THR A 37 -3.42 1.21 -6.52
N ASN A 38 -4.30 0.28 -6.16
CA ASN A 38 -5.58 0.15 -6.85
C ASN A 38 -6.56 1.27 -6.48
N HIS A 39 -6.52 1.79 -5.25
CA HIS A 39 -7.32 2.92 -4.77
C HIS A 39 -6.45 3.92 -4.01
N HIS A 40 -6.95 5.15 -3.84
CA HIS A 40 -6.31 6.19 -3.02
C HIS A 40 -6.56 5.94 -1.52
N VAL A 41 -5.88 4.96 -0.93
CA VAL A 41 -6.07 4.55 0.47
C VAL A 41 -4.84 4.77 1.35
N LEU A 42 -3.67 5.04 0.77
CA LEU A 42 -2.41 5.15 1.50
C LEU A 42 -1.86 6.59 1.60
N GLY A 43 -2.69 7.60 1.40
CA GLY A 43 -2.25 9.00 1.41
C GLY A 43 -1.63 9.44 2.74
N TYR A 44 -2.24 9.10 3.87
CA TYR A 44 -1.71 9.43 5.19
C TYR A 44 -0.43 8.65 5.51
N LEU A 45 -0.35 7.38 5.13
CA LEU A 45 0.88 6.58 5.25
C LEU A 45 2.01 7.20 4.43
N ALA A 46 1.73 7.57 3.18
CA ALA A 46 2.70 8.22 2.30
C ALA A 46 3.22 9.54 2.90
N GLN A 47 2.34 10.37 3.41
CA GLN A 47 2.70 11.63 4.07
C GLN A 47 3.54 11.39 5.33
N ARG A 48 3.15 10.43 6.16
CA ARG A 48 3.85 10.14 7.42
C ARG A 48 5.25 9.60 7.21
N PHE A 49 5.45 8.72 6.23
CA PHE A 49 6.69 7.96 6.04
C PHE A 49 7.52 8.39 4.82
N GLY A 50 7.15 9.48 4.17
CA GLY A 50 7.94 10.06 3.08
C GLY A 50 7.86 9.31 1.76
N PHE A 51 6.71 8.73 1.44
CA PHE A 51 6.43 8.14 0.13
C PHE A 51 5.82 9.17 -0.82
N THR A 52 6.06 8.98 -2.11
CA THR A 52 5.38 9.71 -3.18
C THR A 52 4.32 8.78 -3.81
N VAL A 53 3.07 9.22 -3.83
CA VAL A 53 2.02 8.50 -4.56
C VAL A 53 2.11 8.86 -6.03
N ILE A 54 2.47 7.91 -6.86
CA ILE A 54 2.58 8.07 -8.33
C ILE A 54 1.19 8.07 -8.96
N GLY A 55 0.30 7.20 -8.49
CA GLY A 55 -1.06 7.14 -8.95
C GLY A 55 -1.83 5.95 -8.39
N ALA A 56 -3.11 5.87 -8.78
CA ALA A 56 -3.98 4.76 -8.47
C ALA A 56 -4.73 4.30 -9.71
N ILE A 57 -5.01 2.99 -9.79
CA ILE A 57 -5.71 2.38 -10.92
C ILE A 57 -7.12 2.97 -11.08
N VAL A 58 -7.82 3.11 -9.95
CA VAL A 58 -9.12 3.79 -9.89
C VAL A 58 -8.89 5.21 -9.40
N PRO A 59 -8.94 6.23 -10.28
CA PRO A 59 -8.54 7.59 -9.94
C PRO A 59 -9.56 8.34 -9.09
N SER A 60 -10.80 7.89 -9.04
CA SER A 60 -11.87 8.50 -8.24
C SER A 60 -11.99 7.84 -6.87
N GLY A 61 -12.47 8.58 -5.89
CA GLY A 61 -12.75 8.05 -4.54
C GLY A 61 -13.93 7.07 -4.48
N THR A 62 -14.49 6.67 -5.61
CA THR A 62 -15.57 5.69 -5.69
C THR A 62 -15.09 4.43 -6.37
N THR A 63 -15.40 3.28 -5.77
CA THR A 63 -15.11 1.95 -6.33
C THR A 63 -15.98 1.59 -7.55
N LEU A 64 -16.94 2.45 -7.91
CA LEU A 64 -17.91 2.23 -8.98
C LEU A 64 -17.46 2.78 -10.33
N ALA A 65 -16.45 3.64 -10.36
CA ALA A 65 -15.94 4.22 -11.61
C ALA A 65 -14.81 3.35 -12.17
N ALA A 66 -15.06 2.75 -13.33
CA ALA A 66 -14.00 2.09 -14.08
C ALA A 66 -13.03 3.13 -14.67
N PRO A 67 -11.70 2.90 -14.65
CA PRO A 67 -10.76 3.79 -15.31
C PRO A 67 -10.97 3.75 -16.83
N SER A 68 -10.74 4.88 -17.49
CA SER A 68 -10.73 4.95 -18.95
C SER A 68 -9.44 4.33 -19.50
N PRO A 69 -9.41 3.91 -20.79
CA PRO A 69 -8.16 3.48 -21.43
C PRO A 69 -7.04 4.53 -21.35
N SER A 70 -7.39 5.80 -21.49
CA SER A 70 -6.45 6.92 -21.36
C SER A 70 -5.86 7.05 -19.95
N ASP A 71 -6.67 6.80 -18.91
CA ASP A 71 -6.18 6.78 -17.51
C ASP A 71 -5.17 5.66 -17.31
N LEU A 72 -5.43 4.47 -17.86
CA LEU A 72 -4.53 3.32 -17.76
C LEU A 72 -3.22 3.57 -18.53
N GLU A 73 -3.27 4.12 -19.73
CA GLU A 73 -2.08 4.49 -20.51
C GLU A 73 -1.22 5.52 -19.76
N SER A 74 -1.84 6.54 -19.19
CA SER A 74 -1.16 7.56 -18.39
C SER A 74 -0.49 6.97 -17.16
N LEU A 75 -1.13 6.00 -16.51
CA LEU A 75 -0.58 5.33 -15.34
C LEU A 75 0.60 4.41 -15.72
N VAL A 76 0.52 3.68 -16.82
CA VAL A 76 1.64 2.89 -17.37
C VAL A 76 2.85 3.80 -17.60
N ALA A 77 2.67 4.93 -18.29
CA ALA A 77 3.74 5.89 -18.56
C ALA A 77 4.35 6.44 -17.25
N ALA A 78 3.52 6.72 -16.24
CA ALA A 78 3.99 7.18 -14.93
C ALA A 78 4.79 6.11 -14.19
N ILE A 79 4.35 4.85 -14.23
CA ILE A 79 5.06 3.70 -13.64
C ILE A 79 6.44 3.53 -14.29
N GLU A 80 6.52 3.57 -15.61
CA GLU A 80 7.76 3.45 -16.35
C GLU A 80 8.73 4.60 -16.08
N THR A 81 8.23 5.83 -16.13
CA THR A 81 9.03 7.04 -15.85
C THR A 81 9.58 7.03 -14.42
N ALA A 82 8.76 6.67 -13.45
CA ALA A 82 9.15 6.59 -12.05
C ALA A 82 9.93 5.31 -11.70
N ARG A 83 9.95 4.32 -12.59
CA ARG A 83 10.56 2.99 -12.41
C ARG A 83 10.05 2.29 -11.15
N VAL A 84 8.73 2.31 -10.95
CA VAL A 84 8.08 1.68 -9.79
C VAL A 84 8.05 0.16 -9.98
N PRO A 85 8.66 -0.63 -9.08
CA PRO A 85 8.78 -2.08 -9.28
C PRO A 85 7.55 -2.87 -8.83
N ALA A 86 6.56 -2.22 -8.21
CA ALA A 86 5.40 -2.90 -7.65
C ALA A 86 4.14 -2.05 -7.72
N ILE A 87 3.01 -2.71 -7.93
CA ILE A 87 1.66 -2.17 -7.76
C ILE A 87 1.05 -2.84 -6.53
N PHE A 88 0.59 -2.04 -5.57
CA PHE A 88 -0.02 -2.52 -4.34
C PHE A 88 -1.53 -2.55 -4.48
N VAL A 89 -2.13 -3.71 -4.28
CA VAL A 89 -3.56 -3.94 -4.46
C VAL A 89 -4.21 -4.41 -3.17
N ASP A 90 -5.49 -4.07 -2.97
CA ASP A 90 -6.24 -4.63 -1.85
C ASP A 90 -6.45 -6.14 -2.07
N SER A 91 -6.14 -6.94 -1.03
CA SER A 91 -6.21 -8.39 -1.10
C SER A 91 -7.62 -8.95 -1.31
N SER A 92 -8.65 -8.13 -1.05
CA SER A 92 -10.07 -8.50 -1.24
C SER A 92 -10.63 -8.10 -2.61
N GLN A 93 -9.84 -7.40 -3.44
CA GLN A 93 -10.28 -6.89 -4.74
C GLN A 93 -9.67 -7.66 -5.91
N PRO A 94 -10.34 -7.72 -7.08
CA PRO A 94 -9.78 -8.36 -8.27
C PRO A 94 -8.50 -7.67 -8.75
N GLU A 95 -7.49 -8.47 -9.11
CA GLU A 95 -6.19 -8.01 -9.61
C GLU A 95 -6.16 -7.74 -11.12
N LYS A 96 -7.26 -7.93 -11.83
CA LYS A 96 -7.30 -7.91 -13.30
C LYS A 96 -6.65 -6.66 -13.89
N LEU A 97 -7.02 -5.48 -13.41
CA LEU A 97 -6.49 -4.20 -13.93
C LEU A 97 -5.01 -4.02 -13.58
N ALA A 98 -4.60 -4.40 -12.38
CA ALA A 98 -3.18 -4.37 -11.98
C ALA A 98 -2.34 -5.29 -12.88
N ARG A 99 -2.86 -6.45 -13.22
CA ARG A 99 -2.21 -7.39 -14.14
C ARG A 99 -2.06 -6.80 -15.53
N VAL A 100 -3.10 -6.17 -16.05
CA VAL A 100 -3.04 -5.48 -17.37
C VAL A 100 -1.95 -4.39 -17.35
N LEU A 101 -1.87 -3.58 -16.32
CA LEU A 101 -0.84 -2.55 -16.19
C LEU A 101 0.56 -3.15 -16.12
N SER A 102 0.74 -4.21 -15.33
CA SER A 102 2.02 -4.93 -15.22
C SER A 102 2.46 -5.52 -16.57
N GLU A 103 1.53 -6.07 -17.35
CA GLU A 103 1.81 -6.65 -18.67
C GLU A 103 2.10 -5.60 -19.74
N GLN A 104 1.50 -4.40 -19.64
CA GLN A 104 1.71 -3.31 -20.59
C GLN A 104 2.95 -2.48 -20.33
N ALA A 105 3.47 -2.49 -19.11
CA ALA A 105 4.69 -1.76 -18.77
C ALA A 105 5.94 -2.43 -19.39
N ASP A 106 6.84 -1.63 -19.94
CA ASP A 106 8.11 -2.10 -20.50
C ASP A 106 9.18 -2.37 -19.42
N ILE A 107 8.76 -2.46 -18.17
CA ILE A 107 9.59 -2.82 -17.02
C ILE A 107 8.92 -3.94 -16.23
N ASP A 108 9.72 -4.66 -15.44
CA ASP A 108 9.17 -5.70 -14.55
C ASP A 108 8.45 -5.05 -13.36
N VAL A 109 7.15 -5.30 -13.27
CA VAL A 109 6.28 -4.76 -12.22
C VAL A 109 5.54 -5.89 -11.51
N GLN A 110 5.80 -6.04 -10.22
CA GLN A 110 5.13 -7.03 -9.39
C GLN A 110 3.78 -6.53 -8.90
N ILE A 111 2.84 -7.44 -8.69
CA ILE A 111 1.56 -7.16 -8.03
C ILE A 111 1.67 -7.66 -6.59
N VAL A 112 1.53 -6.76 -5.64
CA VAL A 112 1.73 -7.03 -4.21
C VAL A 112 0.43 -6.77 -3.45
N PRO A 113 -0.22 -7.80 -2.90
CA PRO A 113 -1.44 -7.62 -2.12
C PRO A 113 -1.17 -6.99 -0.76
N LEU A 114 -2.04 -6.08 -0.35
CA LEU A 114 -2.08 -5.46 0.97
C LEU A 114 -3.47 -5.63 1.58
N TYR A 115 -3.56 -5.52 2.89
CA TYR A 115 -4.82 -5.42 3.61
C TYR A 115 -5.17 -3.94 3.80
N SER A 116 -6.15 -3.40 3.09
CA SER A 116 -6.51 -1.98 3.18
C SER A 116 -7.98 -1.73 3.50
N GLU A 117 -8.89 -2.57 3.02
CA GLU A 117 -10.33 -2.37 3.17
C GLU A 117 -10.92 -3.10 4.39
N SER A 118 -10.26 -4.16 4.85
CA SER A 118 -10.73 -4.98 5.97
C SER A 118 -9.60 -5.76 6.63
N LEU A 119 -9.85 -6.20 7.85
CA LEU A 119 -9.01 -7.21 8.50
C LEU A 119 -9.22 -8.57 7.84
N SER A 120 -8.24 -9.44 7.96
CA SER A 120 -8.33 -10.83 7.50
C SER A 120 -8.87 -11.76 8.61
N PRO A 121 -9.26 -13.01 8.29
CA PRO A 121 -9.77 -13.95 9.28
C PRO A 121 -8.81 -14.19 10.44
N PRO A 122 -9.32 -14.57 11.63
CA PRO A 122 -8.47 -14.93 12.78
C PRO A 122 -7.41 -15.97 12.43
N GLY A 123 -6.19 -15.78 12.95
CA GLY A 123 -5.06 -16.68 12.68
C GLY A 123 -4.31 -16.39 11.39
N THR A 124 -4.70 -15.36 10.64
CA THR A 124 -4.02 -14.90 9.44
C THR A 124 -3.28 -13.58 9.68
N PRO A 125 -2.31 -13.18 8.83
CA PRO A 125 -1.42 -12.04 9.11
C PRO A 125 -2.10 -10.69 9.30
N GLY A 126 -3.27 -10.47 8.74
CA GLY A 126 -4.01 -9.21 8.84
C GLY A 126 -5.20 -9.25 9.82
N SER A 127 -5.22 -10.17 10.79
CA SER A 127 -6.38 -10.39 11.66
C SER A 127 -6.59 -9.32 12.73
N THR A 128 -5.58 -8.55 13.05
CA THR A 128 -5.66 -7.35 13.92
C THR A 128 -5.08 -6.15 13.20
N TYR A 129 -5.43 -4.94 13.64
CA TYR A 129 -4.86 -3.72 13.05
C TYR A 129 -3.33 -3.67 13.15
N LEU A 130 -2.77 -4.01 14.32
CA LEU A 130 -1.33 -4.01 14.53
C LEU A 130 -0.62 -5.01 13.61
N ASP A 131 -1.14 -6.22 13.51
CA ASP A 131 -0.55 -7.26 12.65
C ASP A 131 -0.77 -6.95 11.16
N MET A 132 -1.92 -6.38 10.81
CA MET A 132 -2.20 -5.91 9.45
C MET A 132 -1.17 -4.87 9.00
N MET A 133 -0.89 -3.89 9.84
CA MET A 133 0.07 -2.84 9.51
C MET A 133 1.51 -3.36 9.46
N ARG A 134 1.88 -4.33 10.30
CA ARG A 134 3.18 -5.01 10.21
C ARG A 134 3.32 -5.80 8.92
N SER A 135 2.30 -6.57 8.57
CA SER A 135 2.26 -7.36 7.33
C SER A 135 2.33 -6.45 6.09
N ASN A 136 1.57 -5.36 6.07
CA ASN A 136 1.62 -4.39 4.98
C ASN A 136 3.00 -3.74 4.87
N THR A 137 3.62 -3.38 5.98
CA THR A 137 4.95 -2.80 6.01
C THR A 137 5.98 -3.74 5.39
N ASP A 138 5.97 -5.01 5.77
CA ASP A 138 6.85 -6.03 5.19
C ASP A 138 6.63 -6.20 3.69
N SER A 139 5.38 -6.23 3.25
CA SER A 139 5.02 -6.35 1.83
C SER A 139 5.48 -5.14 1.02
N ILE A 140 5.33 -3.93 1.55
CA ILE A 140 5.80 -2.70 0.88
C ILE A 140 7.33 -2.68 0.79
N VAL A 141 8.01 -2.99 1.88
CA VAL A 141 9.49 -3.04 1.91
C VAL A 141 10.00 -4.05 0.90
N ASN A 142 9.44 -5.26 0.88
CA ASN A 142 9.87 -6.31 -0.05
C ASN A 142 9.55 -5.97 -1.51
N GLY A 143 8.45 -5.29 -1.76
CA GLY A 143 8.05 -4.88 -3.12
C GLY A 143 8.88 -3.74 -3.69
N LEU A 144 9.46 -2.88 -2.84
CA LEU A 144 10.19 -1.66 -3.25
C LEU A 144 11.72 -1.75 -3.12
N ARG A 145 12.24 -2.83 -2.60
CA ARG A 145 13.69 -3.08 -2.52
C ARG A 145 14.34 -3.40 -3.84
#